data_b78c9c411a85ee6a6dd3218d2e6ede77
#
_entry.id   b78c9c411a85ee6a6dd3218d2e6ede77
#
_cell.length_a   1.000
_cell.length_b   1.000
_cell.length_c   1.000
_cell.angle_alpha   90.00
_cell.angle_beta   90.00
_cell.angle_gamma   90.00
#
_symmetry.space_group_name_H-M   'P 1'
#
loop_
_entity.id
_entity.type
_entity.pdbx_description
1 polymer ?
#
loop_
_entity_poly.entity_id
_entity_poly.type
_entity_poly.pdbx_seq_one_letter_code
_entity_poly.pdbx_strand_id
1 'polypeptide(L)'
;MLEDIERIKENDYDYYRYLYLGEAVGLGNNVYNMSTFHAIETLPSDDKLIGISFALDGGHQQSATAVCAFGITAKGKVILLDTWYYSPAGQIVKKAPSQLSQDINSFINRIVDKYKVPVLQYTIDSAEGALRNQMYLDFAIRWHPVAKLKKVTMIDSFQSLLAQGRFYYLNTENNKIFVEEHKMYRWDEKTIKSDNPNVIKEDDHTCDTANILY
;
A
#
# COMPACT_ATOMS: atom_id res chain seq x y z
N MET A 1 17.17 6.11 -16.69
CA MET A 1 16.46 5.21 -17.63
C MET A 1 17.20 3.90 -17.89
N LEU A 2 18.45 3.88 -18.38
CA LEU A 2 19.22 2.61 -18.55
C LEU A 2 19.50 1.93 -17.20
N GLU A 3 19.91 2.69 -16.19
CA GLU A 3 20.13 2.19 -14.83
C GLU A 3 18.87 1.61 -14.17
N ASP A 4 17.71 2.14 -14.51
CA ASP A 4 16.43 1.62 -14.00
C ASP A 4 16.09 0.28 -14.65
N ILE A 5 16.37 0.13 -15.94
CA ILE A 5 16.17 -1.12 -16.67
C ILE A 5 17.10 -2.22 -16.14
N GLU A 6 18.37 -1.89 -15.88
CA GLU A 6 19.33 -2.84 -15.31
C GLU A 6 18.90 -3.28 -13.90
N ARG A 7 18.48 -2.33 -13.04
CA ARG A 7 17.94 -2.67 -11.71
C ARG A 7 16.73 -3.59 -11.78
N ILE A 8 15.79 -3.33 -12.69
CA ILE A 8 14.62 -4.21 -12.89
C ILE A 8 15.10 -5.60 -13.32
N LYS A 9 16.02 -5.67 -14.27
CA LYS A 9 16.56 -6.94 -14.76
C LYS A 9 17.25 -7.76 -13.67
N GLU A 10 17.97 -7.09 -12.77
CA GLU A 10 18.68 -7.76 -11.67
C GLU A 10 17.76 -8.16 -10.52
N ASN A 11 16.75 -7.32 -10.20
CA ASN A 11 15.90 -7.50 -9.04
C ASN A 11 14.62 -8.33 -9.34
N ASP A 12 14.04 -8.17 -10.52
CA ASP A 12 12.84 -8.91 -10.97
C ASP A 12 12.97 -9.25 -12.46
N TYR A 13 13.68 -10.33 -12.75
CA TYR A 13 13.93 -10.77 -14.13
C TYR A 13 12.63 -11.12 -14.87
N ASP A 14 11.63 -11.65 -14.18
CA ASP A 14 10.36 -12.00 -14.77
C ASP A 14 9.57 -10.75 -15.18
N TYR A 15 9.55 -9.72 -14.33
CA TYR A 15 8.95 -8.44 -14.70
C TYR A 15 9.71 -7.77 -15.86
N TYR A 16 11.06 -7.87 -15.90
CA TYR A 16 11.87 -7.43 -17.02
C TYR A 16 11.48 -8.12 -18.33
N ARG A 17 11.31 -9.44 -18.32
CA ARG A 17 10.87 -10.23 -19.47
C ARG A 17 9.51 -9.80 -19.97
N TYR A 18 8.57 -9.62 -19.06
CA TYR A 18 7.23 -9.14 -19.37
C TYR A 18 7.25 -7.75 -20.01
N LEU A 19 7.93 -6.79 -19.37
CA LEU A 19 7.87 -5.38 -19.75
C LEU A 19 8.70 -5.04 -21.00
N TYR A 20 9.90 -5.64 -21.12
CA TYR A 20 10.86 -5.27 -22.16
C TYR A 20 11.02 -6.32 -23.26
N LEU A 21 10.77 -7.58 -22.99
CA LEU A 21 10.89 -8.65 -23.98
C LEU A 21 9.52 -9.12 -24.52
N GLY A 22 8.42 -8.63 -23.96
CA GLY A 22 7.06 -9.01 -24.36
C GLY A 22 6.72 -10.48 -24.09
N GLU A 23 7.43 -11.11 -23.16
CA GLU A 23 7.22 -12.51 -22.83
C GLU A 23 6.10 -12.67 -21.80
N ALA A 24 5.23 -13.67 -22.00
CA ALA A 24 4.26 -14.07 -21.00
C ALA A 24 4.97 -14.78 -19.85
N VAL A 25 5.13 -14.12 -18.71
CA VAL A 25 5.80 -14.69 -17.55
C VAL A 25 4.77 -15.15 -16.53
N GLY A 26 4.91 -16.39 -16.09
CA GLY A 26 3.94 -17.04 -15.24
C GLY A 26 4.14 -16.76 -13.75
N LEU A 27 3.64 -15.63 -13.24
CA LEU A 27 3.34 -15.52 -11.80
C LEU A 27 2.07 -16.32 -11.43
N GLY A 28 1.54 -17.14 -12.34
CA GLY A 28 0.20 -17.70 -12.23
C GLY A 28 -0.83 -16.56 -12.21
N ASN A 29 -1.80 -16.63 -11.28
CA ASN A 29 -2.79 -15.57 -11.11
C ASN A 29 -2.39 -14.52 -10.07
N ASN A 30 -1.19 -14.62 -9.47
CA ASN A 30 -0.74 -13.65 -8.48
C ASN A 30 -0.47 -12.29 -9.13
N VAL A 31 -0.88 -11.23 -8.45
CA VAL A 31 -0.64 -9.86 -8.90
C VAL A 31 0.82 -9.48 -8.67
N TYR A 32 1.39 -9.87 -7.53
CA TYR A 32 2.72 -9.45 -7.12
C TYR A 32 3.72 -10.61 -7.02
N ASN A 33 4.97 -10.33 -7.41
CA ASN A 33 6.10 -11.21 -7.17
C ASN A 33 6.61 -11.00 -5.75
N MET A 34 6.33 -11.93 -4.84
CA MET A 34 6.70 -11.78 -3.43
C MET A 34 8.21 -11.77 -3.16
N SER A 35 9.05 -12.22 -4.11
CA SER A 35 10.50 -12.13 -3.98
C SER A 35 11.03 -10.68 -4.00
N THR A 36 10.22 -9.74 -4.48
CA THR A 36 10.55 -8.31 -4.52
C THR A 36 10.15 -7.54 -3.26
N PHE A 37 9.53 -8.21 -2.29
CA PHE A 37 9.17 -7.63 -0.99
C PHE A 37 10.34 -7.82 -0.01
N HIS A 38 11.14 -6.79 0.17
CA HIS A 38 12.36 -6.86 0.98
C HIS A 38 12.07 -6.50 2.45
N ALA A 39 12.20 -7.49 3.32
CA ALA A 39 12.10 -7.28 4.77
C ALA A 39 13.39 -6.64 5.31
N ILE A 40 13.25 -5.67 6.22
CA ILE A 40 14.36 -5.09 6.98
C ILE A 40 13.99 -5.01 8.46
N GLU A 41 14.96 -5.22 9.33
CA GLU A 41 14.75 -5.14 10.79
C GLU A 41 14.79 -3.69 11.29
N THR A 42 15.60 -2.85 10.66
CA THR A 42 15.80 -1.44 11.03
C THR A 42 15.91 -0.57 9.79
N LEU A 43 15.67 0.72 9.96
CA LEU A 43 15.88 1.68 8.89
C LEU A 43 17.34 1.72 8.44
N PRO A 44 17.63 1.89 7.13
CA PRO A 44 18.99 2.02 6.65
C PRO A 44 19.71 3.22 7.27
N SER A 45 20.91 3.02 7.79
CA SER A 45 21.72 4.11 8.39
C SER A 45 22.28 5.10 7.37
N ASP A 46 22.43 4.65 6.10
CA ASP A 46 22.98 5.42 4.99
C ASP A 46 21.94 6.08 4.10
N ASP A 47 20.64 5.98 4.46
CA ASP A 47 19.53 6.50 3.67
C ASP A 47 18.40 7.01 4.56
N LYS A 48 18.43 8.31 4.85
CA LYS A 48 17.54 8.94 5.82
C LYS A 48 16.12 9.08 5.30
N LEU A 49 15.14 8.91 6.19
CA LEU A 49 13.76 9.31 5.92
C LEU A 49 13.69 10.82 5.72
N ILE A 50 12.99 11.24 4.67
CA ILE A 50 12.70 12.65 4.38
C ILE A 50 11.24 13.02 4.60
N GLY A 51 10.35 12.02 4.73
CA GLY A 51 8.95 12.23 5.01
C GLY A 51 8.16 10.93 5.09
N ILE A 52 6.89 11.06 5.46
CA ILE A 52 5.95 9.95 5.59
C ILE A 52 4.71 10.25 4.77
N SER A 53 4.24 9.26 4.01
CA SER A 53 2.94 9.27 3.35
C SER A 53 2.03 8.26 4.04
N PHE A 54 0.81 8.68 4.37
CA PHE A 54 -0.22 7.80 4.90
C PHE A 54 -1.22 7.47 3.80
N ALA A 55 -1.57 6.19 3.67
CA ALA A 55 -2.60 5.73 2.75
C ALA A 55 -3.67 4.96 3.53
N LEU A 56 -4.95 5.28 3.28
CA LEU A 56 -6.10 4.72 3.98
C LEU A 56 -7.06 4.09 2.98
N ASP A 57 -7.39 2.81 3.21
CA ASP A 57 -8.51 2.12 2.59
C ASP A 57 -9.56 1.81 3.66
N GLY A 58 -10.78 2.28 3.46
CA GLY A 58 -11.86 2.17 4.43
C GLY A 58 -12.90 1.14 4.03
N GLY A 59 -13.15 0.18 4.91
CA GLY A 59 -14.14 -0.88 4.68
C GLY A 59 -15.52 -0.61 5.25
N HIS A 60 -15.77 0.60 5.77
CA HIS A 60 -17.00 0.94 6.45
C HIS A 60 -17.36 -0.05 7.59
N GLN A 61 -18.62 -0.51 7.62
CA GLN A 61 -19.10 -1.45 8.65
C GLN A 61 -19.04 -2.92 8.22
N GLN A 62 -18.66 -3.22 7.01
CA GLN A 62 -18.73 -4.58 6.45
C GLN A 62 -17.38 -5.23 6.20
N SER A 63 -16.40 -4.45 5.81
CA SER A 63 -15.04 -4.93 5.54
C SER A 63 -14.00 -4.21 6.41
N ALA A 64 -12.75 -4.64 6.36
CA ALA A 64 -11.70 -4.07 7.18
C ALA A 64 -11.35 -2.63 6.73
N THR A 65 -10.74 -1.89 7.65
CA THR A 65 -10.14 -0.58 7.38
C THR A 65 -8.65 -0.69 7.64
N ALA A 66 -7.84 -0.30 6.68
CA ALA A 66 -6.38 -0.34 6.76
C ALA A 66 -5.78 1.05 6.60
N VAL A 67 -4.75 1.36 7.39
CA VAL A 67 -3.90 2.55 7.22
C VAL A 67 -2.45 2.10 7.20
N CYS A 68 -1.76 2.41 6.12
CA CYS A 68 -0.33 2.15 5.98
C CYS A 68 0.47 3.44 6.07
N ALA A 69 1.56 3.41 6.84
CA ALA A 69 2.53 4.50 6.95
C ALA A 69 3.76 4.16 6.10
N PHE A 70 3.98 4.90 5.02
CA PHE A 70 5.10 4.72 4.11
C PHE A 70 6.13 5.81 4.31
N GLY A 71 7.33 5.44 4.73
CA GLY A 71 8.48 6.33 4.81
C GLY A 71 9.14 6.49 3.44
N ILE A 72 9.41 7.73 3.06
CA ILE A 72 10.14 8.07 1.84
C ILE A 72 11.56 8.44 2.23
N THR A 73 12.55 7.86 1.57
CA THR A 73 13.96 8.11 1.85
C THR A 73 14.59 9.09 0.86
N ALA A 74 15.73 9.66 1.26
CA ALA A 74 16.49 10.59 0.43
C ALA A 74 16.97 9.96 -0.90
N LYS A 75 17.21 8.65 -0.92
CA LYS A 75 17.60 7.89 -2.14
C LYS A 75 16.37 7.38 -2.92
N GLY A 76 15.15 7.81 -2.56
CA GLY A 76 13.92 7.48 -3.27
C GLY A 76 13.41 6.05 -3.02
N LYS A 77 13.77 5.43 -1.90
CA LYS A 77 13.15 4.18 -1.45
C LYS A 77 11.85 4.47 -0.72
N VAL A 78 10.95 3.52 -0.76
CA VAL A 78 9.70 3.51 0.00
C VAL A 78 9.79 2.38 1.02
N ILE A 79 9.57 2.70 2.27
CA ILE A 79 9.63 1.75 3.39
C ILE A 79 8.29 1.72 4.11
N LEU A 80 7.58 0.60 4.09
CA LEU A 80 6.42 0.42 4.97
C LEU A 80 6.91 0.41 6.41
N LEU A 81 6.59 1.48 7.15
CA LEU A 81 7.02 1.68 8.52
C LEU A 81 6.13 0.95 9.51
N ASP A 82 4.82 1.02 9.31
CA ASP A 82 3.83 0.38 10.18
C ASP A 82 2.47 0.31 9.48
N THR A 83 1.64 -0.65 9.91
CA THR A 83 0.28 -0.86 9.43
C THR A 83 -0.69 -0.86 10.60
N TRP A 84 -1.75 -0.06 10.50
CA TRP A 84 -2.91 -0.15 11.37
C TRP A 84 -4.04 -0.84 10.62
N TYR A 85 -4.66 -1.84 11.26
CA TYR A 85 -5.70 -2.66 10.65
C TYR A 85 -6.83 -2.92 11.63
N TYR A 86 -8.06 -2.66 11.20
CA TYR A 86 -9.26 -2.96 11.95
C TYR A 86 -10.20 -3.80 11.11
N SER A 87 -10.54 -5.00 11.56
CA SER A 87 -11.59 -5.83 10.96
C SER A 87 -12.82 -5.84 11.84
N PRO A 88 -14.02 -5.50 11.30
CA PRO A 88 -15.28 -5.63 12.02
C PRO A 88 -15.80 -7.07 12.05
N ALA A 89 -15.16 -8.02 11.37
CA ALA A 89 -15.57 -9.40 11.31
C ALA A 89 -15.61 -10.04 12.71
N GLY A 90 -16.69 -10.74 13.02
CA GLY A 90 -16.88 -11.38 14.31
C GLY A 90 -17.16 -10.45 15.50
N GLN A 91 -17.20 -9.13 15.29
CA GLN A 91 -17.50 -8.18 16.35
C GLN A 91 -19.01 -7.92 16.45
N ILE A 92 -19.56 -8.03 17.69
CA ILE A 92 -20.97 -7.74 17.99
C ILE A 92 -21.24 -6.24 17.81
N VAL A 93 -20.33 -5.40 18.32
CA VAL A 93 -20.42 -3.93 18.20
C VAL A 93 -19.30 -3.45 17.33
N LYS A 94 -19.63 -2.87 16.19
CA LYS A 94 -18.67 -2.32 15.24
C LYS A 94 -18.33 -0.88 15.59
N LYS A 95 -17.10 -0.47 15.30
CA LYS A 95 -16.64 0.90 15.53
C LYS A 95 -17.41 1.89 14.68
N ALA A 96 -17.86 2.98 15.30
CA ALA A 96 -18.44 4.11 14.59
C ALA A 96 -17.33 4.90 13.86
N PRO A 97 -17.64 5.70 12.82
CA PRO A 97 -16.66 6.54 12.13
C PRO A 97 -15.82 7.42 13.07
N SER A 98 -16.43 7.97 14.14
CA SER A 98 -15.72 8.78 15.13
C SER A 98 -14.71 7.97 15.95
N GLN A 99 -14.97 6.71 16.24
CA GLN A 99 -14.02 5.83 16.92
C GLN A 99 -12.85 5.44 15.99
N LEU A 100 -13.17 5.14 14.73
CA LEU A 100 -12.14 4.90 13.71
C LEU A 100 -11.26 6.13 13.51
N SER A 101 -11.86 7.33 13.46
CA SER A 101 -11.15 8.61 13.36
C SER A 101 -10.15 8.81 14.51
N GLN A 102 -10.54 8.52 15.75
CA GLN A 102 -9.66 8.61 16.93
C GLN A 102 -8.52 7.60 16.88
N ASP A 103 -8.80 6.34 16.52
CA ASP A 103 -7.79 5.30 16.45
C ASP A 103 -6.77 5.61 15.34
N ILE A 104 -7.23 6.03 14.18
CA ILE A 104 -6.37 6.42 13.05
C ILE A 104 -5.50 7.62 13.42
N ASN A 105 -6.07 8.63 14.08
CA ASN A 105 -5.30 9.79 14.55
C ASN A 105 -4.23 9.38 15.58
N SER A 106 -4.57 8.48 16.50
CA SER A 106 -3.60 7.93 17.47
C SER A 106 -2.46 7.19 16.78
N PHE A 107 -2.77 6.41 15.74
CA PHE A 107 -1.75 5.74 14.91
C PHE A 107 -0.84 6.76 14.22
N ILE A 108 -1.42 7.77 13.54
CA ILE A 108 -0.67 8.82 12.85
C ILE A 108 0.27 9.54 13.80
N ASN A 109 -0.23 9.99 14.97
CA ASN A 109 0.57 10.71 15.94
C ASN A 109 1.73 9.85 16.47
N ARG A 110 1.49 8.57 16.76
CA ARG A 110 2.54 7.63 17.19
C ARG A 110 3.65 7.50 16.14
N ILE A 111 3.31 7.44 14.86
CA ILE A 111 4.27 7.34 13.76
C ILE A 111 5.05 8.65 13.60
N VAL A 112 4.36 9.79 13.59
CA VAL A 112 4.98 11.12 13.49
C VAL A 112 5.94 11.38 14.65
N ASP A 113 5.52 11.07 15.88
CA ASP A 113 6.34 11.25 17.08
C ASP A 113 7.58 10.33 17.10
N LYS A 114 7.43 9.12 16.58
CA LYS A 114 8.54 8.15 16.50
C LYS A 114 9.62 8.58 15.50
N TYR A 115 9.23 8.99 14.31
CA TYR A 115 10.19 9.24 13.24
C TYR A 115 10.59 10.72 13.08
N LYS A 116 9.77 11.64 13.56
CA LYS A 116 10.04 13.10 13.59
C LYS A 116 10.43 13.69 12.22
N VAL A 117 9.77 13.21 11.18
CA VAL A 117 9.90 13.75 9.83
C VAL A 117 8.54 14.27 9.35
N PRO A 118 8.48 15.19 8.38
CA PRO A 118 7.23 15.77 7.92
C PRO A 118 6.30 14.73 7.29
N VAL A 119 4.99 14.92 7.44
CA VAL A 119 4.00 14.20 6.66
C VAL A 119 3.91 14.86 5.28
N LEU A 120 4.15 14.07 4.23
CA LEU A 120 4.13 14.52 2.85
C LEU A 120 2.71 14.55 2.31
N GLN A 121 1.93 13.50 2.60
CA GLN A 121 0.55 13.40 2.13
C GLN A 121 -0.27 12.42 2.97
N TYR A 122 -1.59 12.62 2.87
CA TYR A 122 -2.62 11.70 3.35
C TYR A 122 -3.49 11.33 2.15
N THR A 123 -3.47 10.08 1.71
CA THR A 123 -4.28 9.58 0.58
C THR A 123 -5.36 8.63 1.07
N ILE A 124 -6.53 8.69 0.45
CA ILE A 124 -7.69 7.87 0.82
C ILE A 124 -8.46 7.44 -0.43
N ASP A 125 -9.09 6.27 -0.42
CA ASP A 125 -10.01 5.90 -1.49
C ASP A 125 -11.13 6.95 -1.60
N SER A 126 -11.44 7.34 -2.81
CA SER A 126 -12.45 8.39 -3.09
C SER A 126 -13.84 8.05 -2.57
N ALA A 127 -14.15 6.77 -2.35
CA ALA A 127 -15.43 6.32 -1.81
C ALA A 127 -15.61 6.63 -0.31
N GLU A 128 -14.51 6.91 0.43
CA GLU A 128 -14.49 7.07 1.88
C GLU A 128 -14.86 8.49 2.37
N GLY A 129 -15.91 9.06 1.80
CA GLY A 129 -16.34 10.44 2.11
C GLY A 129 -16.70 10.67 3.57
N ALA A 130 -17.35 9.73 4.23
CA ALA A 130 -17.80 9.88 5.61
C ALA A 130 -16.62 9.92 6.60
N LEU A 131 -15.69 8.97 6.51
CA LEU A 131 -14.51 8.91 7.38
C LEU A 131 -13.58 10.10 7.11
N ARG A 132 -13.40 10.48 5.85
CA ARG A 132 -12.62 11.66 5.46
C ARG A 132 -13.17 12.94 6.10
N ASN A 133 -14.49 13.14 6.05
CA ASN A 133 -15.13 14.30 6.67
C ASN A 133 -14.99 14.27 8.19
N GLN A 134 -15.17 13.10 8.82
CA GLN A 134 -14.97 12.92 10.26
C GLN A 134 -13.57 13.28 10.70
N MET A 135 -12.53 12.77 10.01
CA MET A 135 -11.12 13.07 10.29
C MET A 135 -10.81 14.57 10.18
N TYR A 136 -11.45 15.25 9.21
CA TYR A 136 -11.28 16.70 9.09
C TYR A 136 -11.94 17.47 10.23
N LEU A 137 -13.15 17.07 10.63
CA LEU A 137 -13.86 17.72 11.73
C LEU A 137 -13.18 17.51 13.08
N ASP A 138 -12.68 16.31 13.33
CA ASP A 138 -12.08 15.95 14.63
C ASP A 138 -10.65 16.50 14.77
N PHE A 139 -9.85 16.48 13.70
CA PHE A 139 -8.40 16.69 13.78
C PHE A 139 -7.82 17.64 12.73
N ALA A 140 -8.65 18.24 11.89
CA ALA A 140 -8.25 19.06 10.75
C ALA A 140 -7.32 18.35 9.75
N ILE A 141 -7.29 17.00 9.75
CA ILE A 141 -6.51 16.20 8.80
C ILE A 141 -7.24 16.18 7.47
N ARG A 142 -6.57 16.67 6.42
CA ARG A 142 -7.09 16.65 5.05
C ARG A 142 -6.59 15.42 4.31
N TRP A 143 -7.45 14.43 4.20
CA TRP A 143 -7.20 13.28 3.33
C TRP A 143 -7.54 13.63 1.88
N HIS A 144 -6.59 13.38 0.97
CA HIS A 144 -6.75 13.61 -0.46
C HIS A 144 -7.37 12.37 -1.11
N PRO A 145 -8.59 12.47 -1.65
CA PRO A 145 -9.20 11.34 -2.35
C PRO A 145 -8.44 11.07 -3.64
N VAL A 146 -7.99 9.83 -3.80
CA VAL A 146 -7.33 9.41 -5.04
C VAL A 146 -8.40 9.13 -6.08
N ALA A 147 -8.26 9.72 -7.26
CA ALA A 147 -9.15 9.46 -8.39
C ALA A 147 -9.10 7.97 -8.75
N LYS A 148 -10.27 7.36 -9.00
CA LYS A 148 -10.35 5.96 -9.46
C LYS A 148 -9.77 5.86 -10.86
N LEU A 149 -8.48 5.59 -10.94
CA LEU A 149 -7.82 5.13 -12.16
C LEU A 149 -8.23 3.67 -12.43
N LYS A 150 -7.92 3.17 -13.61
CA LYS A 150 -8.03 1.73 -13.87
C LYS A 150 -7.18 0.98 -12.86
N LYS A 151 -7.74 -0.08 -12.26
CA LYS A 151 -7.05 -0.86 -11.22
C LYS A 151 -5.67 -1.34 -11.69
N VAL A 152 -5.58 -1.77 -12.94
CA VAL A 152 -4.32 -2.16 -13.58
C VAL A 152 -3.26 -1.07 -13.49
N THR A 153 -3.61 0.18 -13.83
CA THR A 153 -2.64 1.30 -13.79
C THR A 153 -2.11 1.57 -12.38
N MET A 154 -2.98 1.43 -11.37
CA MET A 154 -2.58 1.61 -9.98
C MET A 154 -1.65 0.48 -9.52
N ILE A 155 -1.98 -0.77 -9.89
CA ILE A 155 -1.15 -1.95 -9.63
C ILE A 155 0.21 -1.82 -10.33
N ASP A 156 0.24 -1.41 -11.61
CA ASP A 156 1.48 -1.24 -12.39
C ASP A 156 2.45 -0.26 -11.72
N SER A 157 1.93 0.81 -11.11
CA SER A 157 2.76 1.78 -10.39
C SER A 157 3.49 1.15 -9.22
N PHE A 158 2.80 0.33 -8.42
CA PHE A 158 3.41 -0.36 -7.30
C PHE A 158 4.32 -1.52 -7.75
N GLN A 159 3.93 -2.27 -8.79
CA GLN A 159 4.79 -3.29 -9.40
C GLN A 159 6.10 -2.70 -9.91
N SER A 160 6.07 -1.52 -10.53
CA SER A 160 7.27 -0.82 -10.99
C SER A 160 8.20 -0.45 -9.83
N LEU A 161 7.66 0.00 -8.70
CA LEU A 161 8.43 0.29 -7.50
C LEU A 161 9.12 -0.97 -6.93
N LEU A 162 8.37 -2.08 -6.87
CA LEU A 162 8.86 -3.39 -6.43
C LEU A 162 9.98 -3.89 -7.36
N ALA A 163 9.75 -3.87 -8.66
CA ALA A 163 10.69 -4.35 -9.68
C ALA A 163 12.01 -3.56 -9.69
N GLN A 164 11.96 -2.27 -9.34
CA GLN A 164 13.15 -1.44 -9.19
C GLN A 164 13.94 -1.71 -7.89
N GLY A 165 13.49 -2.64 -7.02
CA GLY A 165 14.11 -2.91 -5.73
C GLY A 165 14.06 -1.73 -4.77
N ARG A 166 13.05 -0.86 -4.90
CA ARG A 166 12.92 0.36 -4.11
C ARG A 166 11.90 0.25 -2.98
N PHE A 167 11.20 -0.86 -2.87
CA PHE A 167 10.24 -1.11 -1.80
C PHE A 167 10.83 -2.00 -0.72
N TYR A 168 10.64 -1.59 0.53
CA TYR A 168 11.05 -2.32 1.73
C TYR A 168 9.94 -2.28 2.76
N TYR A 169 9.94 -3.20 3.71
CA TYR A 169 9.05 -3.14 4.86
C TYR A 169 9.78 -3.50 6.14
N LEU A 170 9.45 -2.83 7.24
CA LEU A 170 9.92 -3.21 8.56
C LEU A 170 9.27 -4.53 8.97
N ASN A 171 10.10 -5.50 9.36
CA ASN A 171 9.67 -6.84 9.79
C ASN A 171 9.06 -6.77 11.19
N THR A 172 7.83 -6.27 11.29
CA THR A 172 7.08 -6.12 12.53
C THR A 172 5.79 -6.93 12.47
N GLU A 173 5.21 -7.24 13.64
CA GLU A 173 3.94 -7.95 13.72
C GLU A 173 2.82 -7.24 12.95
N ASN A 174 2.74 -5.91 13.08
CA ASN A 174 1.71 -5.11 12.42
C ASN A 174 1.81 -5.14 10.89
N ASN A 175 3.01 -5.34 10.34
CA ASN A 175 3.22 -5.36 8.89
C ASN A 175 3.00 -6.75 8.26
N LYS A 176 2.79 -7.79 9.07
CA LYS A 176 2.51 -9.15 8.55
C LYS A 176 1.26 -9.18 7.68
N ILE A 177 0.19 -8.48 8.11
CA ILE A 177 -1.07 -8.44 7.36
C ILE A 177 -0.87 -7.85 5.95
N PHE A 178 -0.01 -6.83 5.82
CA PHE A 178 0.34 -6.26 4.52
C PHE A 178 0.96 -7.30 3.59
N VAL A 179 1.93 -8.07 4.10
CA VAL A 179 2.61 -9.10 3.31
C VAL A 179 1.66 -10.25 2.96
N GLU A 180 0.81 -10.66 3.89
CA GLU A 180 -0.16 -11.75 3.69
C GLU A 180 -1.21 -11.39 2.64
N GLU A 181 -1.82 -10.20 2.72
CA GLU A 181 -2.79 -9.75 1.72
C GLU A 181 -2.16 -9.65 0.33
N HIS A 182 -0.95 -9.07 0.20
CA HIS A 182 -0.24 -9.01 -1.09
C HIS A 182 0.11 -10.39 -1.65
N LYS A 183 0.44 -11.35 -0.80
CA LYS A 183 0.69 -12.74 -1.20
C LYS A 183 -0.56 -13.43 -1.74
N MET A 184 -1.72 -13.10 -1.20
CA MET A 184 -3.01 -13.67 -1.60
C MET A 184 -3.70 -12.90 -2.73
N TYR A 185 -3.21 -11.72 -3.08
CA TYR A 185 -3.82 -10.84 -4.08
C TYR A 185 -3.68 -11.42 -5.48
N ARG A 186 -4.81 -11.64 -6.15
CA ARG A 186 -4.86 -12.39 -7.42
C ARG A 186 -5.75 -11.71 -8.44
N TRP A 187 -5.39 -11.91 -9.69
CA TRP A 187 -6.25 -11.57 -10.82
C TRP A 187 -7.46 -12.52 -10.88
N ASP A 188 -8.61 -11.98 -11.26
CA ASP A 188 -9.79 -12.78 -11.58
C ASP A 188 -9.58 -13.45 -12.94
N GLU A 189 -9.48 -14.78 -12.95
CA GLU A 189 -9.26 -15.60 -14.15
C GLU A 189 -10.28 -15.33 -15.27
N LYS A 190 -11.50 -14.93 -14.90
CA LYS A 190 -12.56 -14.63 -15.87
C LYS A 190 -12.28 -13.36 -16.66
N THR A 191 -11.54 -12.42 -16.08
CA THR A 191 -11.27 -11.11 -16.66
C THR A 191 -9.82 -10.90 -17.11
N ILE A 192 -8.90 -11.80 -16.75
CA ILE A 192 -7.45 -11.64 -17.00
C ILE A 192 -7.09 -11.44 -18.47
N LYS A 193 -7.93 -11.94 -19.40
CA LYS A 193 -7.74 -11.78 -20.85
C LYS A 193 -8.47 -10.58 -21.44
N SER A 194 -9.13 -9.77 -20.61
CA SER A 194 -9.83 -8.56 -21.07
C SER A 194 -8.87 -7.37 -21.10
N ASP A 195 -9.26 -6.31 -21.83
CA ASP A 195 -8.53 -5.04 -21.87
C ASP A 195 -8.49 -4.31 -20.51
N ASN A 196 -9.25 -4.78 -19.55
CA ASN A 196 -9.32 -4.22 -18.20
C ASN A 196 -9.53 -5.34 -17.18
N PRO A 197 -8.49 -6.12 -16.87
CA PRO A 197 -8.57 -7.20 -15.91
C PRO A 197 -8.90 -6.69 -14.51
N ASN A 198 -9.70 -7.47 -13.78
CA ASN A 198 -10.05 -7.21 -12.40
C ASN A 198 -9.26 -8.13 -11.47
N VAL A 199 -9.15 -7.72 -10.22
CA VAL A 199 -8.62 -8.54 -9.13
C VAL A 199 -9.78 -9.16 -8.34
N ILE A 200 -9.49 -10.28 -7.66
CA ILE A 200 -10.42 -10.85 -6.69
C ILE A 200 -10.41 -9.93 -5.46
N LYS A 201 -11.58 -9.41 -5.13
CA LYS A 201 -11.77 -8.51 -3.96
C LYS A 201 -12.06 -9.34 -2.71
N GLU A 202 -11.00 -9.79 -2.08
CA GLU A 202 -11.05 -10.55 -0.84
C GLU A 202 -9.77 -10.25 -0.07
N ASP A 203 -9.91 -9.72 1.15
CA ASP A 203 -8.78 -9.35 2.02
C ASP A 203 -7.69 -8.54 1.29
N ASP A 204 -8.08 -7.45 0.62
CA ASP A 204 -7.22 -6.65 -0.26
C ASP A 204 -6.99 -5.20 0.23
N HIS A 205 -7.31 -4.92 1.48
CA HIS A 205 -7.32 -3.56 2.03
C HIS A 205 -5.94 -2.91 2.06
N THR A 206 -4.90 -3.64 2.46
CA THR A 206 -3.53 -3.12 2.45
C THR A 206 -2.97 -3.05 1.02
N CYS A 207 -3.43 -3.91 0.11
CA CYS A 207 -3.11 -3.81 -1.31
C CYS A 207 -3.68 -2.52 -1.91
N ASP A 208 -4.89 -2.14 -1.52
CA ASP A 208 -5.51 -0.89 -1.96
C ASP A 208 -4.78 0.33 -1.40
N THR A 209 -4.26 0.29 -0.16
CA THR A 209 -3.40 1.37 0.36
C THR A 209 -2.10 1.51 -0.45
N ALA A 210 -1.46 0.42 -0.85
CA ALA A 210 -0.26 0.46 -1.70
C ALA A 210 -0.55 1.04 -3.08
N ASN A 211 -1.71 0.70 -3.65
CA ASN A 211 -2.15 1.18 -4.96
C ASN A 211 -2.49 2.68 -5.00
N ILE A 212 -2.81 3.30 -3.86
CA ILE A 212 -3.14 4.74 -3.77
C ILE A 212 -1.99 5.58 -3.19
N LEU A 213 -0.81 5.00 -3.03
CA LEU A 213 0.36 5.69 -2.49
C LEU A 213 0.89 6.80 -3.41
N TYR A 214 0.65 6.74 -4.73
CA TYR A 214 1.16 7.66 -5.76
C TYR A 214 0.06 8.47 -6.43
#